data_9178750d32c41508d8d9c07c50e2f202
#
_entry.id   9178750d32c41508d8d9c07c50e2f202
#
_cell.length_a   1.000
_cell.length_b   1.000
_cell.length_c   1.000
_cell.angle_alpha   90.00
_cell.angle_beta   90.00
_cell.angle_gamma   90.00
#
_symmetry.space_group_name_H-M   'P 1'
#
loop_
_entity.id
_entity.type
_entity.pdbx_description
1 polymer ?
#
loop_
_entity_poly.entity_id
_entity_poly.type
_entity_poly.pdbx_seq_one_letter_code
_entity_poly.pdbx_strand_id
1 'polypeptide(L)'
;GGASLEAWAADGRPLVLRPHWSGAGEGVFFLQREDLGWQVNRRPAADEDVRRLVAALDRYVVTAFVDQAGYAATIYPDTANTVRVLTLCDADGCFVAAVAHRFGSRRSGSIDNWHRGHGGLNAPIDRARGALGRAVTLRDDGRLIEHERHPDTGQAIDGVTIPGLERAPAGLLDAARCLPEAPLIGWDMLMTDDGYSILEANSPPGITVWQVHAPLLRDPRVARFFAAPPS
;
A
#
# COMPACT_ATOMS: atom_id res chain seq x y z
N GLY A 1 -22.63 18.98 1.15
CA GLY A 1 -23.51 18.25 0.29
C GLY A 1 -22.75 17.06 -0.28
N GLY A 2 -22.96 15.84 0.25
CA GLY A 2 -22.35 14.64 -0.30
C GLY A 2 -23.04 14.29 -1.61
N ALA A 3 -22.25 14.03 -2.65
CA ALA A 3 -22.76 13.38 -3.86
C ALA A 3 -23.36 12.01 -3.43
N SER A 4 -24.51 11.64 -4.02
CA SER A 4 -25.08 10.31 -3.73
C SER A 4 -24.14 9.22 -4.27
N LEU A 5 -24.19 8.03 -3.68
CA LEU A 5 -23.43 6.87 -4.16
C LEU A 5 -23.71 6.60 -5.63
N GLU A 6 -24.95 6.81 -6.06
CA GLU A 6 -25.38 6.67 -7.45
C GLU A 6 -24.69 7.67 -8.36
N ALA A 7 -24.44 8.91 -7.93
CA ALA A 7 -23.70 9.90 -8.69
C ALA A 7 -22.21 9.53 -8.84
N TRP A 8 -21.63 8.91 -7.82
CA TRP A 8 -20.23 8.42 -7.87
C TRP A 8 -20.06 7.18 -8.77
N ALA A 9 -21.09 6.33 -8.82
CA ALA A 9 -21.08 5.12 -9.63
C ALA A 9 -21.66 5.33 -11.04
N ALA A 10 -22.10 6.54 -11.37
CA ALA A 10 -22.78 6.83 -12.64
C ALA A 10 -21.89 6.60 -13.87
N ASP A 11 -20.58 6.68 -13.71
CA ASP A 11 -19.59 6.42 -14.77
C ASP A 11 -19.06 4.98 -14.80
N GLY A 12 -19.64 4.08 -13.97
CA GLY A 12 -19.27 2.66 -13.91
C GLY A 12 -17.93 2.36 -13.23
N ARG A 13 -17.21 3.38 -12.74
CA ARG A 13 -15.93 3.15 -12.07
C ARG A 13 -16.11 2.45 -10.74
N PRO A 14 -15.29 1.42 -10.44
CA PRO A 14 -15.31 0.79 -9.14
C PRO A 14 -14.91 1.77 -8.03
N LEU A 15 -15.51 1.59 -6.86
CA LEU A 15 -15.28 2.43 -5.69
C LEU A 15 -14.67 1.60 -4.55
N VAL A 16 -13.86 2.27 -3.74
CA VAL A 16 -13.34 1.74 -2.48
C VAL A 16 -13.87 2.57 -1.32
N LEU A 17 -14.54 1.92 -0.39
CA LEU A 17 -15.04 2.53 0.84
C LEU A 17 -14.16 2.08 1.99
N ARG A 18 -13.53 3.02 2.69
CA ARG A 18 -12.62 2.75 3.80
C ARG A 18 -13.06 3.49 5.05
N PRO A 19 -13.04 2.84 6.24
CA PRO A 19 -13.26 3.56 7.48
C PRO A 19 -12.20 4.64 7.68
N HIS A 20 -12.59 5.77 8.25
CA HIS A 20 -11.64 6.84 8.60
C HIS A 20 -10.60 6.39 9.64
N TRP A 21 -10.99 5.47 10.51
CA TRP A 21 -10.12 4.86 11.53
C TRP A 21 -10.25 3.34 11.42
N SER A 22 -9.29 2.70 10.80
CA SER A 22 -9.14 1.24 10.84
C SER A 22 -7.71 0.87 10.49
N GLY A 23 -7.30 -0.35 10.85
CA GLY A 23 -6.02 -0.93 10.46
C GLY A 23 -6.25 -2.25 9.72
N ALA A 24 -5.21 -2.74 9.05
CA ALA A 24 -5.19 -4.07 8.45
C ALA A 24 -6.28 -4.37 7.41
N GLY A 25 -6.88 -3.34 6.79
CA GLY A 25 -7.94 -3.51 5.78
C GLY A 25 -9.31 -3.91 6.33
N GLU A 26 -9.51 -3.85 7.65
CA GLU A 26 -10.82 -4.12 8.26
C GLU A 26 -11.86 -3.09 7.84
N GLY A 27 -13.06 -3.57 7.48
CA GLY A 27 -14.18 -2.72 7.09
C GLY A 27 -14.05 -2.08 5.70
N VAL A 28 -13.09 -2.49 4.87
CA VAL A 28 -12.96 -2.01 3.50
C VAL A 28 -13.96 -2.73 2.60
N PHE A 29 -14.69 -1.95 1.79
CA PHE A 29 -15.61 -2.48 0.79
C PHE A 29 -15.19 -2.00 -0.61
N PHE A 30 -15.27 -2.94 -1.56
CA PHE A 30 -15.16 -2.66 -2.99
C PHE A 30 -16.55 -2.71 -3.59
N LEU A 31 -16.99 -1.61 -4.18
CA LEU A 31 -18.27 -1.52 -4.88
C LEU A 31 -18.04 -1.28 -6.35
N GLN A 32 -18.71 -2.06 -7.17
CA GLN A 32 -18.72 -1.89 -8.61
C GLN A 32 -20.16 -2.02 -9.13
N ARG A 33 -20.54 -1.15 -10.05
CA ARG A 33 -21.79 -1.27 -10.77
C ARG A 33 -21.52 -1.87 -12.15
N GLU A 34 -22.22 -2.94 -12.47
CA GLU A 34 -22.20 -3.59 -13.77
C GLU A 34 -23.60 -3.55 -14.40
N ASP A 35 -23.71 -3.97 -15.66
CA ASP A 35 -24.98 -4.00 -16.39
C ASP A 35 -26.08 -4.79 -15.66
N LEU A 36 -25.71 -5.83 -14.94
CA LEU A 36 -26.61 -6.72 -14.19
C LEU A 36 -26.85 -6.31 -12.73
N GLY A 37 -26.30 -5.18 -12.26
CA GLY A 37 -26.47 -4.72 -10.88
C GLY A 37 -25.16 -4.40 -10.18
N TRP A 38 -25.19 -4.45 -8.85
CA TRP A 38 -24.03 -4.16 -8.02
C TRP A 38 -23.22 -5.41 -7.69
N GLN A 39 -21.93 -5.20 -7.50
CA GLN A 39 -21.04 -6.11 -6.81
C GLN A 39 -20.47 -5.44 -5.54
N VAL A 40 -20.47 -6.20 -4.42
CA VAL A 40 -19.79 -5.82 -3.18
C VAL A 40 -18.74 -6.87 -2.89
N ASN A 41 -17.47 -6.45 -2.81
CA ASN A 41 -16.33 -7.36 -2.62
C ASN A 41 -16.32 -8.51 -3.65
N ARG A 42 -16.58 -8.18 -4.93
CA ARG A 42 -16.66 -9.12 -6.07
C ARG A 42 -17.81 -10.14 -5.96
N ARG A 43 -18.82 -9.88 -5.13
CA ARG A 43 -20.03 -10.72 -5.01
C ARG A 43 -21.23 -9.93 -5.47
N PRO A 44 -22.14 -10.52 -6.26
CA PRO A 44 -23.39 -9.87 -6.63
C PRO A 44 -24.16 -9.40 -5.38
N ALA A 45 -24.75 -8.22 -5.47
CA ALA A 45 -25.55 -7.63 -4.41
C ALA A 45 -26.77 -6.90 -4.99
N ALA A 46 -27.92 -6.99 -4.30
CA ALA A 46 -29.10 -6.23 -4.71
C ALA A 46 -28.94 -4.74 -4.39
N ASP A 47 -29.61 -3.88 -5.14
CA ASP A 47 -29.61 -2.42 -4.94
C ASP A 47 -29.95 -2.04 -3.49
N GLU A 48 -30.91 -2.74 -2.89
CA GLU A 48 -31.33 -2.48 -1.52
C GLU A 48 -30.28 -2.88 -0.48
N ASP A 49 -29.51 -3.95 -0.72
CA ASP A 49 -28.44 -4.38 0.17
C ASP A 49 -27.29 -3.38 0.15
N VAL A 50 -26.96 -2.83 -1.04
CA VAL A 50 -25.95 -1.77 -1.17
C VAL A 50 -26.41 -0.49 -0.48
N ARG A 51 -27.68 -0.09 -0.64
CA ARG A 51 -28.22 1.08 0.07
C ARG A 51 -28.18 0.89 1.59
N ARG A 52 -28.55 -0.28 2.09
CA ARG A 52 -28.46 -0.62 3.53
C ARG A 52 -27.00 -0.59 4.02
N LEU A 53 -26.10 -1.20 3.26
CA LEU A 53 -24.67 -1.16 3.58
C LEU A 53 -24.20 0.29 3.73
N VAL A 54 -24.41 1.10 2.70
CA VAL A 54 -23.93 2.50 2.68
C VAL A 54 -24.57 3.33 3.79
N ALA A 55 -25.88 3.13 4.06
CA ALA A 55 -26.58 3.84 5.14
C ALA A 55 -26.07 3.46 6.55
N ALA A 56 -25.49 2.26 6.69
CA ALA A 56 -24.92 1.78 7.96
C ALA A 56 -23.46 2.23 8.17
N LEU A 57 -22.78 2.78 7.13
CA LEU A 57 -21.40 3.23 7.24
C LEU A 57 -21.33 4.59 7.94
N ASP A 58 -20.54 4.66 9.01
CA ASP A 58 -20.22 5.91 9.70
C ASP A 58 -18.75 6.25 9.50
N ARG A 59 -18.47 7.52 9.13
CA ARG A 59 -17.13 8.04 8.91
C ARG A 59 -16.27 7.22 7.96
N TYR A 60 -16.77 7.03 6.74
CA TYR A 60 -16.06 6.39 5.65
C TYR A 60 -15.55 7.40 4.63
N VAL A 61 -14.38 7.10 4.06
CA VAL A 61 -13.84 7.79 2.89
C VAL A 61 -14.16 6.94 1.66
N VAL A 62 -14.74 7.59 0.65
CA VAL A 62 -15.03 6.96 -0.65
C VAL A 62 -14.02 7.46 -1.67
N THR A 63 -13.34 6.54 -2.34
CA THR A 63 -12.38 6.84 -3.39
C THR A 63 -12.67 6.01 -4.63
N ALA A 64 -12.24 6.47 -5.81
CA ALA A 64 -12.20 5.60 -6.97
C ALA A 64 -11.22 4.44 -6.72
N PHE A 65 -11.55 3.28 -7.26
CA PHE A 65 -10.59 2.17 -7.32
C PHE A 65 -9.45 2.55 -8.27
N VAL A 66 -8.23 2.20 -7.91
CA VAL A 66 -7.05 2.43 -8.71
C VAL A 66 -6.46 1.08 -9.09
N ASP A 67 -6.34 0.84 -10.39
CA ASP A 67 -5.69 -0.37 -10.91
C ASP A 67 -4.18 -0.30 -10.67
N GLN A 68 -3.63 -1.39 -10.16
CA GLN A 68 -2.19 -1.52 -10.01
C GLN A 68 -1.51 -1.76 -11.36
N ALA A 69 -0.26 -1.33 -11.48
CA ALA A 69 0.56 -1.53 -12.67
C ALA A 69 0.69 -3.01 -13.05
N GLY A 70 0.77 -3.27 -14.36
CA GLY A 70 0.78 -4.61 -14.92
C GLY A 70 1.84 -5.54 -14.33
N TYR A 71 3.04 -5.05 -13.94
CA TYR A 71 4.04 -5.87 -13.30
C TYR A 71 3.58 -6.42 -11.95
N ALA A 72 2.93 -5.58 -11.13
CA ALA A 72 2.45 -5.95 -9.80
C ALA A 72 1.25 -6.91 -9.89
N ALA A 73 0.32 -6.64 -10.82
CA ALA A 73 -0.81 -7.52 -11.13
C ALA A 73 -0.34 -8.90 -11.65
N THR A 74 0.75 -8.94 -12.44
CA THR A 74 1.36 -10.20 -12.89
C THR A 74 1.92 -11.01 -11.72
N ILE A 75 2.58 -10.36 -10.76
CA ILE A 75 3.12 -11.04 -9.58
C ILE A 75 1.98 -11.57 -8.72
N TYR A 76 1.02 -10.72 -8.35
CA TYR A 76 -0.17 -11.14 -7.60
C TYR A 76 -1.37 -10.23 -7.90
N PRO A 77 -2.44 -10.74 -8.56
CA PRO A 77 -3.55 -9.90 -9.03
C PRO A 77 -4.62 -9.60 -7.98
N ASP A 78 -4.70 -10.38 -6.90
CA ASP A 78 -5.87 -10.38 -6.00
C ASP A 78 -5.80 -9.32 -4.88
N THR A 79 -4.69 -8.58 -4.78
CA THR A 79 -4.53 -7.47 -3.82
C THR A 79 -3.98 -6.23 -4.48
N ALA A 80 -4.17 -5.08 -3.83
CA ALA A 80 -3.37 -3.90 -4.11
C ALA A 80 -1.97 -4.10 -3.51
N ASN A 81 -0.98 -4.37 -4.38
CA ASN A 81 0.41 -4.61 -3.96
C ASN A 81 1.15 -3.28 -3.87
N THR A 82 1.50 -2.85 -2.67
CA THR A 82 1.97 -1.48 -2.43
C THR A 82 3.49 -1.37 -2.30
N VAL A 83 4.03 -0.28 -2.79
CA VAL A 83 5.37 0.19 -2.43
C VAL A 83 5.27 0.98 -1.12
N ARG A 84 5.90 0.48 -0.08
CA ARG A 84 6.00 1.14 1.22
C ARG A 84 7.22 2.04 1.23
N VAL A 85 7.03 3.36 1.31
CA VAL A 85 8.10 4.37 1.29
C VAL A 85 8.20 5.02 2.66
N LEU A 86 9.42 5.13 3.21
CA LEU A 86 9.69 5.90 4.42
C LEU A 86 10.29 7.23 4.04
N THR A 87 9.63 8.32 4.40
CA THR A 87 10.21 9.66 4.34
C THR A 87 10.51 10.18 5.73
N LEU A 88 11.65 10.87 5.85
CA LEU A 88 12.05 11.61 7.04
C LEU A 88 12.29 13.07 6.64
N CYS A 89 11.91 14.00 7.53
CA CYS A 89 12.17 15.43 7.37
C CYS A 89 12.99 15.91 8.57
N ASP A 90 14.20 16.40 8.28
CA ASP A 90 15.13 16.99 9.26
C ASP A 90 15.44 18.46 8.91
N ALA A 91 16.40 19.08 9.58
CA ALA A 91 16.81 20.46 9.32
C ALA A 91 17.35 20.66 7.89
N ASP A 92 17.87 19.63 7.27
CA ASP A 92 18.40 19.64 5.89
C ASP A 92 17.30 19.38 4.84
N GLY A 93 16.03 19.18 5.27
CA GLY A 93 14.87 18.92 4.43
C GLY A 93 14.40 17.46 4.41
N CYS A 94 13.36 17.19 3.62
CA CYS A 94 12.77 15.85 3.53
C CYS A 94 13.54 14.94 2.57
N PHE A 95 13.67 13.66 2.92
CA PHE A 95 14.34 12.65 2.09
C PHE A 95 13.67 11.28 2.21
N VAL A 96 13.85 10.42 1.20
CA VAL A 96 13.43 9.02 1.24
C VAL A 96 14.49 8.20 1.97
N ALA A 97 14.13 7.70 3.14
CA ALA A 97 15.02 6.90 3.99
C ALA A 97 15.04 5.42 3.57
N ALA A 98 13.89 4.85 3.25
CA ALA A 98 13.79 3.44 2.86
C ALA A 98 12.59 3.18 1.94
N VAL A 99 12.68 2.10 1.17
CA VAL A 99 11.59 1.60 0.32
C VAL A 99 11.54 0.07 0.39
N ALA A 100 10.32 -0.48 0.30
CA ALA A 100 10.09 -1.91 0.18
C ALA A 100 8.79 -2.14 -0.61
N HIS A 101 8.65 -3.28 -1.26
CA HIS A 101 7.41 -3.64 -1.95
C HIS A 101 6.69 -4.75 -1.19
N ARG A 102 5.40 -4.58 -0.97
CA ARG A 102 4.56 -5.60 -0.34
C ARG A 102 3.69 -6.26 -1.40
N PHE A 103 3.52 -7.57 -1.27
CA PHE A 103 2.60 -8.36 -2.09
C PHE A 103 1.66 -9.14 -1.19
N GLY A 104 0.41 -9.25 -1.61
CA GLY A 104 -0.52 -10.16 -0.96
C GLY A 104 -0.18 -11.62 -1.23
N SER A 105 -0.99 -12.50 -0.68
CA SER A 105 -0.98 -13.95 -0.91
C SER A 105 -2.37 -14.51 -0.63
N ARG A 106 -2.62 -15.76 -0.99
CA ARG A 106 -3.85 -16.45 -0.58
C ARG A 106 -4.06 -16.40 0.94
N ARG A 107 -2.95 -16.48 1.69
CA ARG A 107 -3.01 -16.43 3.14
C ARG A 107 -3.33 -15.04 3.68
N SER A 108 -2.89 -13.99 3.04
CA SER A 108 -3.17 -12.61 3.44
C SER A 108 -4.57 -12.14 3.01
N GLY A 109 -5.26 -12.90 2.17
CA GLY A 109 -6.58 -12.53 1.66
C GLY A 109 -6.52 -11.35 0.69
N SER A 110 -7.34 -10.32 0.92
CA SER A 110 -7.46 -9.15 0.04
C SER A 110 -6.47 -8.01 0.34
N ILE A 111 -5.49 -8.24 1.22
CA ILE A 111 -4.53 -7.21 1.67
C ILE A 111 -3.09 -7.67 1.52
N ASP A 112 -2.16 -6.75 1.34
CA ASP A 112 -0.72 -6.99 1.21
C ASP A 112 0.05 -6.89 2.55
N ASN A 113 -0.67 -7.00 3.68
CA ASN A 113 -0.07 -6.87 4.99
C ASN A 113 1.01 -7.91 5.26
N TRP A 114 2.20 -7.40 5.60
CA TRP A 114 3.35 -8.20 5.95
C TRP A 114 3.63 -8.08 7.45
N HIS A 115 3.17 -9.07 8.21
CA HIS A 115 3.54 -9.28 9.60
C HIS A 115 3.22 -10.73 10.00
N ARG A 116 3.64 -11.12 11.22
CA ARG A 116 3.47 -12.48 11.73
C ARG A 116 2.02 -12.95 11.58
N GLY A 117 1.84 -14.10 10.96
CA GLY A 117 0.54 -14.74 10.80
C GLY A 117 -0.28 -14.29 9.58
N HIS A 118 0.03 -13.17 8.93
CA HIS A 118 -0.77 -12.64 7.83
C HIS A 118 -0.39 -13.17 6.45
N GLY A 119 0.84 -13.62 6.26
CA GLY A 119 1.26 -14.32 5.04
C GLY A 119 1.58 -13.44 3.82
N GLY A 120 1.48 -12.13 3.93
CA GLY A 120 1.96 -11.21 2.88
C GLY A 120 3.47 -11.35 2.67
N LEU A 121 3.94 -10.95 1.48
CA LEU A 121 5.35 -10.92 1.13
C LEU A 121 5.89 -9.50 1.20
N ASN A 122 7.17 -9.37 1.48
CA ASN A 122 7.87 -8.10 1.53
C ASN A 122 9.21 -8.22 0.79
N ALA A 123 9.41 -7.45 -0.27
CA ALA A 123 10.59 -7.46 -1.10
C ALA A 123 11.39 -6.16 -0.93
N PRO A 124 12.73 -6.22 -0.78
CA PRO A 124 13.57 -5.04 -0.84
C PRO A 124 13.56 -4.47 -2.26
N ILE A 125 13.80 -3.17 -2.37
CA ILE A 125 13.96 -2.49 -3.65
C ILE A 125 15.38 -1.95 -3.76
N ASP A 126 16.11 -2.37 -4.80
CA ASP A 126 17.33 -1.70 -5.22
C ASP A 126 16.96 -0.36 -5.89
N ARG A 127 17.11 0.73 -5.15
CA ARG A 127 16.72 2.08 -5.61
C ARG A 127 17.52 2.56 -6.83
N ALA A 128 18.75 2.09 -6.98
CA ALA A 128 19.59 2.51 -8.11
C ALA A 128 19.15 1.85 -9.42
N ARG A 129 18.63 0.61 -9.32
CA ARG A 129 18.17 -0.17 -10.48
C ARG A 129 16.66 -0.13 -10.66
N GLY A 130 15.91 0.33 -9.65
CA GLY A 130 14.45 0.23 -9.63
C GLY A 130 13.95 -1.20 -9.64
N ALA A 131 14.73 -2.15 -9.09
CA ALA A 131 14.43 -3.58 -9.17
C ALA A 131 14.14 -4.19 -7.80
N LEU A 132 13.25 -5.19 -7.79
CA LEU A 132 12.93 -5.99 -6.62
C LEU A 132 14.07 -6.97 -6.32
N GLY A 133 14.36 -7.20 -5.04
CA GLY A 133 15.13 -8.34 -4.57
C GLY A 133 14.23 -9.47 -4.10
N ARG A 134 14.84 -10.52 -3.51
CA ARG A 134 14.11 -11.65 -2.95
C ARG A 134 13.12 -11.19 -1.88
N ALA A 135 11.87 -11.56 -2.05
CA ALA A 135 10.85 -11.28 -1.05
C ALA A 135 10.98 -12.21 0.16
N VAL A 136 10.46 -11.75 1.31
CA VAL A 136 10.39 -12.56 2.52
C VAL A 136 8.96 -12.66 3.03
N THR A 137 8.59 -13.83 3.55
CA THR A 137 7.41 -14.02 4.40
C THR A 137 7.83 -14.24 5.84
N LEU A 138 7.02 -13.76 6.79
CA LEU A 138 7.22 -14.00 8.21
C LEU A 138 6.24 -15.07 8.69
N ARG A 139 6.76 -16.22 9.07
CA ARG A 139 5.97 -17.34 9.61
C ARG A 139 5.46 -17.07 11.02
N ASP A 140 4.50 -17.88 11.45
CA ASP A 140 3.94 -17.84 12.81
C ASP A 140 4.99 -18.13 13.90
N ASP A 141 5.99 -18.96 13.56
CA ASP A 141 7.12 -19.28 14.45
C ASP A 141 8.20 -18.18 14.49
N GLY A 142 8.01 -17.08 13.73
CA GLY A 142 8.94 -15.96 13.65
C GLY A 142 10.08 -16.15 12.65
N ARG A 143 10.12 -17.26 11.91
CA ARG A 143 11.13 -17.48 10.87
C ARG A 143 10.80 -16.72 9.60
N LEU A 144 11.83 -16.22 8.94
CA LEU A 144 11.74 -15.65 7.60
C LEU A 144 11.98 -16.73 6.55
N ILE A 145 11.16 -16.70 5.50
CA ILE A 145 11.37 -17.53 4.30
C ILE A 145 11.56 -16.59 3.13
N GLU A 146 12.65 -16.79 2.39
CA GLU A 146 12.95 -16.05 1.17
C GLU A 146 12.24 -16.67 -0.04
N HIS A 147 11.83 -15.80 -0.96
CA HIS A 147 11.14 -16.16 -2.19
C HIS A 147 11.73 -15.40 -3.38
N GLU A 148 12.26 -16.11 -4.37
CA GLU A 148 12.61 -15.54 -5.69
C GLU A 148 11.36 -15.36 -6.56
N ARG A 149 10.34 -16.19 -6.29
CA ARG A 149 9.05 -16.23 -6.98
C ARG A 149 7.93 -16.16 -5.97
N HIS A 150 6.81 -15.61 -6.39
CA HIS A 150 5.60 -15.58 -5.57
C HIS A 150 5.07 -17.01 -5.32
N PRO A 151 4.85 -17.42 -4.06
CA PRO A 151 4.54 -18.81 -3.72
C PRO A 151 3.20 -19.32 -4.29
N ASP A 152 2.22 -18.43 -4.50
CA ASP A 152 0.90 -18.80 -4.99
C ASP A 152 0.79 -18.78 -6.51
N THR A 153 1.48 -17.86 -7.19
CA THR A 153 1.40 -17.66 -8.64
C THR A 153 2.59 -18.24 -9.41
N GLY A 154 3.72 -18.46 -8.74
CA GLY A 154 4.97 -18.86 -9.38
C GLY A 154 5.65 -17.74 -10.18
N GLN A 155 5.10 -16.53 -10.22
CA GLN A 155 5.68 -15.42 -10.95
C GLN A 155 6.97 -14.92 -10.29
N ALA A 156 7.93 -14.48 -11.11
CA ALA A 156 9.19 -13.94 -10.62
C ALA A 156 8.92 -12.67 -9.77
N ILE A 157 9.69 -12.52 -8.68
CA ILE A 157 9.77 -11.30 -7.88
C ILE A 157 11.20 -10.76 -8.00
N ASP A 158 12.20 -11.59 -7.68
CA ASP A 158 13.61 -11.18 -7.72
C ASP A 158 14.00 -10.72 -9.12
N GLY A 159 14.61 -9.54 -9.19
CA GLY A 159 15.06 -8.92 -10.44
C GLY A 159 13.96 -8.20 -11.25
N VAL A 160 12.70 -8.25 -10.84
CA VAL A 160 11.62 -7.54 -11.56
C VAL A 160 11.80 -6.03 -11.38
N THR A 161 11.82 -5.30 -12.49
CA THR A 161 11.89 -3.83 -12.49
C THR A 161 10.52 -3.23 -12.20
N ILE A 162 10.48 -2.15 -11.42
CA ILE A 162 9.30 -1.36 -11.11
C ILE A 162 9.27 -0.16 -12.05
N PRO A 163 8.42 -0.13 -13.09
CA PRO A 163 8.34 1.00 -14.01
C PRO A 163 7.92 2.29 -13.30
N GLY A 164 8.57 3.40 -13.60
CA GLY A 164 8.18 4.71 -13.09
C GLY A 164 8.50 4.99 -11.61
N LEU A 165 9.19 4.07 -10.92
CA LEU A 165 9.54 4.26 -9.51
C LEU A 165 10.38 5.52 -9.28
N GLU A 166 11.21 5.91 -10.23
CA GLU A 166 12.06 7.10 -10.16
C GLU A 166 11.27 8.42 -10.06
N ARG A 167 10.00 8.43 -10.48
CA ARG A 167 9.13 9.62 -10.46
C ARG A 167 8.49 9.85 -9.09
N ALA A 168 8.30 8.78 -8.32
CA ALA A 168 7.57 8.83 -7.07
C ALA A 168 8.24 9.68 -5.96
N PRO A 169 9.58 9.68 -5.78
CA PRO A 169 10.20 10.39 -4.67
C PRO A 169 9.89 11.89 -4.63
N ALA A 170 9.86 12.57 -5.77
CA ALA A 170 9.62 14.01 -5.82
C ALA A 170 8.26 14.39 -5.22
N GLY A 171 7.18 13.76 -5.71
CA GLY A 171 5.82 14.04 -5.22
C GLY A 171 5.60 13.65 -3.77
N LEU A 172 6.20 12.54 -3.30
CA LEU A 172 6.14 12.14 -1.89
C LEU A 172 6.88 13.13 -0.99
N LEU A 173 8.03 13.64 -1.41
CA LEU A 173 8.78 14.64 -0.65
C LEU A 173 8.05 15.98 -0.61
N ASP A 174 7.38 16.38 -1.69
CA ASP A 174 6.54 17.57 -1.69
C ASP A 174 5.36 17.41 -0.73
N ALA A 175 4.69 16.25 -0.74
CA ALA A 175 3.63 15.94 0.21
C ALA A 175 4.13 15.93 1.67
N ALA A 176 5.31 15.35 1.93
CA ALA A 176 5.91 15.34 3.27
C ALA A 176 6.23 16.74 3.80
N ARG A 177 6.71 17.64 2.93
CA ARG A 177 6.96 19.05 3.31
C ARG A 177 5.69 19.81 3.73
N CYS A 178 4.52 19.39 3.23
CA CYS A 178 3.24 19.98 3.61
C CYS A 178 2.74 19.52 4.98
N LEU A 179 3.44 18.56 5.63
CA LEU A 179 3.06 17.94 6.91
C LEU A 179 4.20 18.08 7.94
N PRO A 180 4.57 19.32 8.33
CA PRO A 180 5.72 19.55 9.22
C PRO A 180 5.55 18.91 10.61
N GLU A 181 4.32 18.70 11.07
CA GLU A 181 3.98 18.02 12.32
C GLU A 181 4.21 16.51 12.26
N ALA A 182 4.42 15.94 11.07
CA ALA A 182 4.67 14.52 10.84
C ALA A 182 6.03 14.31 10.14
N PRO A 183 7.17 14.53 10.83
CA PRO A 183 8.50 14.43 10.21
C PRO A 183 8.93 13.01 9.84
N LEU A 184 8.15 12.02 10.24
CA LEU A 184 8.37 10.59 9.98
C LEU A 184 7.09 10.01 9.39
N ILE A 185 7.07 9.73 8.09
CA ILE A 185 5.88 9.20 7.41
C ILE A 185 6.22 7.94 6.62
N GLY A 186 5.40 6.91 6.81
CA GLY A 186 5.34 5.72 5.95
C GLY A 186 4.18 5.84 4.97
N TRP A 187 4.49 5.88 3.68
CA TRP A 187 3.52 6.00 2.60
C TRP A 187 3.20 4.63 2.01
N ASP A 188 1.92 4.31 1.84
CA ASP A 188 1.47 3.19 1.04
C ASP A 188 1.13 3.71 -0.36
N MET A 189 1.99 3.40 -1.30
CA MET A 189 1.93 3.87 -2.67
C MET A 189 1.63 2.71 -3.60
N LEU A 190 0.63 2.86 -4.45
CA LEU A 190 0.30 1.92 -5.52
C LEU A 190 0.92 2.43 -6.82
N MET A 191 1.77 1.62 -7.43
CA MET A 191 2.23 1.90 -8.80
C MET A 191 1.10 1.62 -9.78
N THR A 192 0.93 2.50 -10.76
CA THR A 192 -0.01 2.37 -11.89
C THR A 192 0.77 2.38 -13.19
N ASP A 193 0.16 2.01 -14.30
CA ASP A 193 0.85 2.04 -15.60
C ASP A 193 1.21 3.47 -16.04
N ASP A 194 0.45 4.47 -15.56
CA ASP A 194 0.68 5.89 -15.88
C ASP A 194 1.48 6.66 -14.81
N GLY A 195 1.79 6.03 -13.67
CA GLY A 195 2.49 6.70 -12.57
C GLY A 195 2.30 6.01 -11.21
N TYR A 196 1.73 6.72 -10.24
CA TYR A 196 1.45 6.15 -8.92
C TYR A 196 0.27 6.87 -8.23
N SER A 197 -0.32 6.19 -7.24
CA SER A 197 -1.33 6.75 -6.34
C SER A 197 -0.93 6.53 -4.89
N ILE A 198 -1.08 7.56 -4.05
CA ILE A 198 -0.89 7.41 -2.60
C ILE A 198 -2.21 6.89 -2.02
N LEU A 199 -2.17 5.70 -1.42
CA LEU A 199 -3.34 5.10 -0.81
C LEU A 199 -3.50 5.54 0.66
N GLU A 200 -2.38 5.67 1.37
CA GLU A 200 -2.37 5.94 2.81
C GLU A 200 -1.04 6.55 3.25
N ALA A 201 -1.09 7.37 4.30
CA ALA A 201 0.06 7.91 5.01
C ALA A 201 -0.06 7.57 6.50
N ASN A 202 1.00 6.99 7.07
CA ASN A 202 1.06 6.57 8.47
C ASN A 202 2.15 7.32 9.21
N SER A 203 1.80 7.98 10.33
CA SER A 203 2.76 8.66 11.20
C SER A 203 2.41 8.42 12.68
N PRO A 204 3.28 7.75 13.47
CA PRO A 204 4.49 7.04 13.03
C PRO A 204 4.16 5.71 12.32
N PRO A 205 4.96 5.31 11.31
CA PRO A 205 4.76 4.03 10.63
C PRO A 205 5.39 2.86 11.40
N GLY A 206 4.88 1.65 11.15
CA GLY A 206 5.61 0.43 11.51
C GLY A 206 6.87 0.30 10.63
N ILE A 207 8.04 0.11 11.25
CA ILE A 207 9.34 0.13 10.57
C ILE A 207 9.89 -1.26 10.21
N THR A 208 9.23 -2.33 10.64
CA THR A 208 9.69 -3.72 10.45
C THR A 208 9.81 -4.12 8.98
N VAL A 209 8.95 -3.58 8.11
CA VAL A 209 8.95 -3.85 6.66
C VAL A 209 10.26 -3.46 5.97
N TRP A 210 10.98 -2.49 6.47
CA TRP A 210 12.29 -2.08 5.94
C TRP A 210 13.43 -2.74 6.70
N GLN A 211 13.33 -2.79 8.04
CA GLN A 211 14.40 -3.31 8.89
C GLN A 211 14.66 -4.80 8.73
N VAL A 212 13.70 -5.57 8.21
CA VAL A 212 13.90 -6.98 7.89
C VAL A 212 14.95 -7.20 6.79
N HIS A 213 15.13 -6.21 5.90
CA HIS A 213 16.09 -6.28 4.81
C HIS A 213 17.43 -5.64 5.16
N ALA A 214 17.39 -4.50 5.85
CA ALA A 214 18.60 -3.81 6.31
C ALA A 214 18.30 -2.92 7.52
N PRO A 215 19.22 -2.82 8.49
CA PRO A 215 19.07 -1.89 9.60
C PRO A 215 19.02 -0.44 9.10
N LEU A 216 17.93 0.28 9.41
CA LEU A 216 17.74 1.68 8.98
C LEU A 216 18.88 2.60 9.47
N LEU A 217 19.41 2.37 10.67
CA LEU A 217 20.48 3.17 11.27
C LEU A 217 21.86 2.99 10.61
N ARG A 218 21.98 2.13 9.59
CA ARG A 218 23.20 2.10 8.75
C ARG A 218 23.33 3.35 7.88
N ASP A 219 22.23 4.00 7.53
CA ASP A 219 22.26 5.30 6.88
C ASP A 219 22.61 6.39 7.91
N PRO A 220 23.74 7.14 7.76
CA PRO A 220 24.15 8.14 8.72
C PRO A 220 23.14 9.28 8.91
N ARG A 221 22.34 9.63 7.88
CA ARG A 221 21.33 10.66 7.97
C ARG A 221 20.12 10.17 8.78
N VAL A 222 19.70 8.92 8.55
CA VAL A 222 18.66 8.27 9.36
C VAL A 222 19.10 8.16 10.83
N ALA A 223 20.36 7.77 11.08
CA ALA A 223 20.89 7.67 12.43
C ALA A 223 20.89 9.05 13.14
N ARG A 224 21.28 10.13 12.45
CA ARG A 224 21.21 11.50 13.00
C ARG A 224 19.77 11.93 13.31
N PHE A 225 18.83 11.61 12.43
CA PHE A 225 17.41 11.93 12.65
C PHE A 225 16.90 11.34 13.97
N PHE A 226 17.17 10.05 14.22
CA PHE A 226 16.72 9.39 15.45
C PHE A 226 17.54 9.75 16.70
N ALA A 227 18.76 10.26 16.55
CA ALA A 227 19.58 10.74 17.68
C ALA A 227 19.24 12.18 18.09
N ALA A 228 18.53 12.94 17.26
CA ALA A 228 18.10 14.29 17.61
C ALA A 228 17.05 14.25 18.72
N PRO A 229 17.10 15.15 19.72
CA PRO A 229 16.04 15.27 20.72
C PRO A 229 14.71 15.59 20.01
N PRO A 230 13.58 15.11 20.55
CA PRO A 230 12.27 15.47 20.02
C PRO A 230 12.10 16.99 20.10
N SER A 231 11.74 17.59 18.98
CA SER A 231 11.44 19.03 18.85
C SER A 231 10.10 19.39 19.48
#